data_978e19182e515572723fc793e78e6d78
#
_entry.id   978e19182e515572723fc793e78e6d78
#
_cell.length_a   1.000
_cell.length_b   1.000
_cell.length_c   1.000
_cell.angle_alpha   90.00
_cell.angle_beta   90.00
_cell.angle_gamma   90.00
#
_symmetry.space_group_name_H-M   'P 1'
#
loop_
_entity.id
_entity.type
_entity.pdbx_description
1 polymer ?
#
loop_
_entity_poly.entity_id
_entity_poly.type
_entity_poly.pdbx_seq_one_letter_code
_entity_poly.pdbx_strand_id
1 'polypeptide(L)'
;MKKIILISLSCLFLSSCMTLHKGYLSPLSHDVDESDCRYIRTVYGESEAMYFLGLGGGNKSGLVREAKENLRTKNQLQDGQALINYTVDNQFSTFLGILTWNKVITSADLIDKKK
;
A
#
# COMPACT_ATOMS: atom_id res chain seq x y z
N MET A 1 2.35 1.09 46.92
CA MET A 1 3.00 1.81 45.80
C MET A 1 3.68 0.89 44.80
N LYS A 2 4.55 -0.05 45.21
CA LYS A 2 5.25 -0.97 44.29
C LYS A 2 4.28 -1.82 43.41
N LYS A 3 3.16 -2.30 43.97
CA LYS A 3 2.16 -3.10 43.21
C LYS A 3 1.43 -2.30 42.15
N ILE A 4 1.18 -1.02 42.39
CA ILE A 4 0.51 -0.12 41.44
C ILE A 4 1.43 0.18 40.26
N ILE A 5 2.72 0.37 40.52
CA ILE A 5 3.75 0.59 39.48
C ILE A 5 3.88 -0.64 38.57
N LEU A 6 3.84 -1.83 39.16
CA LEU A 6 3.90 -3.09 38.40
C LEU A 6 2.67 -3.30 37.51
N ILE A 7 1.48 -2.98 37.99
CA ILE A 7 0.23 -3.06 37.22
C ILE A 7 0.22 -2.01 36.10
N SER A 8 0.67 -0.78 36.37
CA SER A 8 0.77 0.27 35.37
C SER A 8 1.78 -0.08 34.27
N LEU A 9 2.91 -0.66 34.65
CA LEU A 9 3.93 -1.12 33.70
C LEU A 9 3.40 -2.31 32.83
N SER A 10 2.62 -3.21 33.44
CA SER A 10 1.99 -4.32 32.70
C SER A 10 0.95 -3.85 31.68
N CYS A 11 0.17 -2.82 32.00
CA CYS A 11 -0.81 -2.24 31.07
C CYS A 11 -0.15 -1.54 29.87
N LEU A 12 1.05 -0.98 30.05
CA LEU A 12 1.82 -0.37 28.94
C LEU A 12 2.29 -1.41 27.90
N PHE A 13 2.53 -2.65 28.33
CA PHE A 13 2.93 -3.72 27.41
C PHE A 13 1.75 -4.34 26.64
N LEU A 14 0.51 -4.13 27.05
CA LEU A 14 -0.68 -4.66 26.39
C LEU A 14 -1.19 -3.78 25.24
N SER A 15 -0.66 -2.56 25.09
CA SER A 15 -1.00 -1.66 23.97
C SER A 15 -0.20 -1.98 22.71
N SER A 16 0.06 -3.26 22.44
CA SER A 16 0.92 -3.70 21.36
C SER A 16 0.18 -3.82 20.03
N CYS A 17 0.84 -3.38 18.98
CA CYS A 17 0.55 -3.67 17.57
C CYS A 17 -0.86 -3.31 17.08
N MET A 18 -1.07 -2.06 16.72
CA MET A 18 -2.21 -1.63 15.96
C MET A 18 -1.86 -1.65 14.47
N THR A 19 -2.56 -2.49 13.69
CA THR A 19 -2.46 -2.49 12.23
C THR A 19 -3.71 -1.81 11.66
N LEU A 20 -3.53 -0.68 11.00
CA LEU A 20 -4.60 0.03 10.31
C LEU A 20 -4.49 -0.21 8.80
N HIS A 21 -5.56 -0.71 8.21
CA HIS A 21 -5.73 -0.82 6.76
C HIS A 21 -6.60 0.33 6.27
N LYS A 22 -6.07 1.15 5.40
CA LYS A 22 -6.85 2.16 4.67
C LYS A 22 -6.69 1.91 3.17
N GLY A 23 -7.74 1.38 2.56
CA GLY A 23 -7.85 1.27 1.10
C GLY A 23 -8.39 2.59 0.53
N TYR A 24 -7.77 3.08 -0.50
CA TYR A 24 -8.27 4.19 -1.31
C TYR A 24 -8.51 3.69 -2.73
N LEU A 25 -9.77 3.71 -3.15
CA LEU A 25 -10.11 3.58 -4.56
C LEU A 25 -9.75 4.90 -5.23
N SER A 26 -8.77 4.89 -6.11
CA SER A 26 -8.51 6.04 -6.98
C SER A 26 -9.42 5.93 -8.20
N PRO A 27 -10.41 6.81 -8.36
CA PRO A 27 -11.29 6.78 -9.52
C PRO A 27 -10.57 7.43 -10.72
N LEU A 28 -9.53 6.79 -11.21
CA LEU A 28 -8.99 7.06 -12.53
C LEU A 28 -9.45 5.95 -13.48
N SER A 29 -10.77 5.71 -13.49
CA SER A 29 -11.39 5.07 -14.61
C SER A 29 -11.49 6.12 -15.72
N HIS A 30 -10.52 6.15 -16.63
CA HIS A 30 -10.83 6.56 -17.97
C HIS A 30 -11.99 5.67 -18.42
N ASP A 31 -13.04 6.25 -18.96
CA ASP A 31 -14.10 5.55 -19.69
C ASP A 31 -13.44 4.76 -20.84
N VAL A 32 -12.94 3.58 -20.52
CA VAL A 32 -12.50 2.62 -21.50
C VAL A 32 -13.75 1.80 -21.79
N ASP A 33 -14.26 1.92 -23.00
CA ASP A 33 -15.38 1.13 -23.48
C ASP A 33 -15.03 -0.36 -23.29
N GLU A 34 -15.67 -0.98 -22.30
CA GLU A 34 -15.37 -2.32 -21.80
C GLU A 34 -15.58 -3.42 -22.88
N SER A 35 -16.28 -3.04 -23.98
CA SER A 35 -16.61 -3.94 -25.08
C SER A 35 -15.42 -4.36 -25.95
N ASP A 36 -14.34 -3.57 -25.98
CA ASP A 36 -13.18 -3.78 -26.84
C ASP A 36 -11.91 -4.20 -26.09
N CYS A 37 -12.00 -4.45 -24.79
CA CYS A 37 -10.85 -4.76 -23.93
C CYS A 37 -10.93 -6.19 -23.40
N ARG A 38 -9.82 -6.91 -23.50
CA ARG A 38 -9.68 -8.23 -22.90
C ARG A 38 -8.91 -8.12 -21.60
N TYR A 39 -9.54 -8.47 -20.48
CA TYR A 39 -8.85 -8.63 -19.20
C TYR A 39 -7.83 -9.77 -19.25
N ILE A 40 -6.62 -9.52 -18.79
CA ILE A 40 -5.55 -10.51 -18.73
C ILE A 40 -5.36 -10.98 -17.28
N ARG A 41 -5.02 -10.06 -16.38
CA ARG A 41 -4.76 -10.35 -14.95
C ARG A 41 -4.67 -9.08 -14.14
N THR A 42 -4.83 -9.17 -12.83
CA THR A 42 -4.47 -8.10 -11.91
C THR A 42 -2.98 -8.18 -11.56
N VAL A 43 -2.31 -7.05 -11.58
CA VAL A 43 -0.88 -6.90 -11.27
C VAL A 43 -0.69 -6.04 -10.04
N TYR A 44 0.40 -6.27 -9.31
CA TYR A 44 0.68 -5.61 -8.04
C TYR A 44 2.06 -4.98 -8.03
N GLY A 45 2.15 -3.83 -7.38
CA GLY A 45 3.40 -3.18 -7.03
C GLY A 45 3.36 -2.74 -5.58
N GLU A 46 4.47 -2.82 -4.89
CA GLU A 46 4.57 -2.48 -3.48
C GLU A 46 5.78 -1.62 -3.21
N SER A 47 5.66 -0.77 -2.19
CA SER A 47 6.79 -0.07 -1.58
C SER A 47 6.61 -0.05 -0.06
N GLU A 48 7.71 0.05 0.65
CA GLU A 48 7.73 -0.01 2.11
C GLU A 48 8.68 1.03 2.66
N ALA A 49 8.29 1.68 3.76
CA ALA A 49 9.15 2.56 4.51
C ALA A 49 9.05 2.28 6.01
N MET A 50 10.19 2.37 6.68
CA MET A 50 10.29 2.20 8.12
C MET A 50 10.65 3.53 8.76
N TYR A 51 10.01 3.81 9.89
CA TYR A 51 10.23 5.01 10.70
C TYR A 51 10.63 4.57 12.10
N PHE A 52 11.65 5.23 12.63
CA PHE A 52 12.09 5.06 14.01
C PHE A 52 11.76 6.33 14.79
N LEU A 53 10.98 6.21 15.87
CA LEU A 53 10.48 7.35 16.67
C LEU A 53 9.83 8.47 15.84
N GLY A 54 9.16 8.10 14.74
CA GLY A 54 8.57 9.05 13.80
C GLY A 54 9.59 9.76 12.88
N LEU A 55 10.86 9.42 12.99
CA LEU A 55 11.93 9.93 12.14
C LEU A 55 12.30 8.90 11.07
N GLY A 56 12.63 9.36 9.88
CA GLY A 56 12.97 8.51 8.74
C GLY A 56 11.79 8.25 7.82
N GLY A 57 12.01 7.40 6.84
CA GLY A 57 11.02 7.09 5.81
C GLY A 57 10.78 8.23 4.81
N GLY A 58 10.24 7.87 3.68
CA GLY A 58 9.83 8.84 2.65
C GLY A 58 8.46 9.45 2.93
N ASN A 59 8.12 10.50 2.21
CA ASN A 59 6.78 11.06 2.21
C ASN A 59 5.78 10.00 1.70
N LYS A 60 4.57 9.94 2.27
CA LYS A 60 3.51 9.00 1.87
C LYS A 60 3.20 9.03 0.37
N SER A 61 3.23 10.22 -0.23
CA SER A 61 3.06 10.39 -1.68
C SER A 61 4.22 9.76 -2.48
N GLY A 62 5.43 9.78 -1.93
CA GLY A 62 6.61 9.12 -2.51
C GLY A 62 6.44 7.61 -2.55
N LEU A 63 5.94 7.01 -1.47
CA LEU A 63 5.68 5.55 -1.41
C LEU A 63 4.64 5.10 -2.43
N VAL A 64 3.54 5.86 -2.58
CA VAL A 64 2.52 5.55 -3.60
C VAL A 64 3.09 5.62 -5.00
N ARG A 65 3.92 6.64 -5.29
CA ARG A 65 4.59 6.78 -6.59
C ARG A 65 5.53 5.61 -6.84
N GLU A 66 6.34 5.26 -5.86
CA GLU A 66 7.27 4.14 -5.93
C GLU A 66 6.55 2.80 -6.12
N ALA A 67 5.45 2.55 -5.40
CA ALA A 67 4.64 1.35 -5.59
C ALA A 67 4.08 1.27 -7.02
N LYS A 68 3.61 2.39 -7.58
CA LYS A 68 3.14 2.45 -8.98
C LYS A 68 4.27 2.22 -9.99
N GLU A 69 5.46 2.76 -9.73
CA GLU A 69 6.62 2.56 -10.56
C GLU A 69 7.09 1.11 -10.53
N ASN A 70 7.14 0.51 -9.33
CA ASN A 70 7.46 -0.91 -9.15
C ASN A 70 6.44 -1.81 -9.88
N LEU A 71 5.15 -1.45 -9.85
CA LEU A 71 4.12 -2.16 -10.59
C LEU A 71 4.39 -2.14 -12.10
N ARG A 72 4.75 -0.97 -12.66
CA ARG A 72 5.06 -0.82 -14.08
C ARG A 72 6.35 -1.53 -14.47
N THR A 73 7.38 -1.44 -13.65
CA THR A 73 8.70 -2.03 -13.93
C THR A 73 8.65 -3.55 -13.88
N LYS A 74 7.93 -4.11 -12.91
CA LYS A 74 7.75 -5.58 -12.78
C LYS A 74 6.88 -6.17 -13.90
N ASN A 75 5.96 -5.37 -14.44
CA ASN A 75 5.01 -5.80 -15.46
C ASN A 75 5.20 -4.96 -16.72
N GLN A 76 6.28 -5.22 -17.46
CA GLN A 76 6.54 -4.53 -18.72
C GLN A 76 5.33 -4.69 -19.66
N LEU A 77 4.70 -3.56 -19.99
CA LEU A 77 3.56 -3.53 -20.89
C LEU A 77 4.02 -3.83 -22.32
N GLN A 78 3.30 -4.71 -22.99
CA GLN A 78 3.46 -4.95 -24.42
C GLN A 78 2.60 -3.97 -25.23
N ASP A 79 2.90 -3.84 -26.52
CA ASP A 79 2.10 -3.00 -27.41
C ASP A 79 0.62 -3.45 -27.41
N GLY A 80 -0.27 -2.49 -27.19
CA GLY A 80 -1.71 -2.73 -27.07
C GLY A 80 -2.20 -3.03 -25.66
N GLN A 81 -1.30 -3.19 -24.67
CA GLN A 81 -1.69 -3.39 -23.29
C GLN A 81 -1.83 -2.08 -22.52
N ALA A 82 -2.76 -2.04 -21.57
CA ALA A 82 -2.96 -0.92 -20.68
C ALA A 82 -3.25 -1.38 -19.25
N LEU A 83 -2.98 -0.51 -18.29
CA LEU A 83 -3.33 -0.70 -16.88
C LEU A 83 -4.50 0.19 -16.53
N ILE A 84 -5.55 -0.40 -15.98
CA ILE A 84 -6.77 0.27 -15.53
C ILE A 84 -7.10 -0.11 -14.08
N ASN A 85 -8.11 0.50 -13.49
CA ASN A 85 -8.63 0.17 -12.15
C ASN A 85 -7.54 0.19 -11.07
N TYR A 86 -6.76 1.27 -11.01
CA TYR A 86 -5.74 1.39 -9.97
C TYR A 86 -6.36 1.45 -8.57
N THR A 87 -5.92 0.57 -7.71
CA THR A 87 -6.26 0.57 -6.28
C THR A 87 -5.00 0.79 -5.46
N VAL A 88 -5.10 1.54 -4.38
CA VAL A 88 -3.99 1.81 -3.47
C VAL A 88 -4.40 1.39 -2.07
N ASP A 89 -3.68 0.44 -1.51
CA ASP A 89 -3.81 -0.02 -0.14
C ASP A 89 -2.64 0.48 0.71
N ASN A 90 -2.96 1.04 1.87
CA ASN A 90 -1.99 1.47 2.85
C ASN A 90 -2.07 0.57 4.09
N GLN A 91 -0.99 -0.10 4.40
CA GLN A 91 -0.83 -0.90 5.61
C GLN A 91 0.13 -0.18 6.55
N PHE A 92 -0.35 0.11 7.74
CA PHE A 92 0.41 0.78 8.77
C PHE A 92 0.52 -0.14 9.98
N SER A 93 1.73 -0.43 10.39
CA SER A 93 2.02 -1.25 11.57
C SER A 93 2.98 -0.51 12.48
N THR A 94 2.70 -0.51 13.78
CA THR A 94 3.58 0.10 14.77
C THR A 94 3.90 -0.91 15.87
N PHE A 95 5.15 -0.91 16.31
CA PHE A 95 5.62 -1.72 17.42
C PHE A 95 6.08 -0.80 18.55
N LEU A 96 5.40 -0.88 19.69
CA LEU A 96 5.66 -0.09 20.91
C LEU A 96 5.69 1.44 20.69
N GLY A 97 5.11 1.96 19.60
CA GLY A 97 5.21 3.37 19.24
C GLY A 97 6.61 3.84 18.82
N ILE A 98 7.60 2.95 18.82
CA ILE A 98 9.00 3.25 18.52
C ILE A 98 9.32 2.95 17.06
N LEU A 99 8.90 1.79 16.57
CA LEU A 99 9.08 1.36 15.18
C LEU A 99 7.74 1.39 14.47
N THR A 100 7.71 2.01 13.30
CA THR A 100 6.53 2.11 12.46
C THR A 100 6.88 1.67 11.05
N TRP A 101 6.12 0.74 10.50
CA TRP A 101 6.20 0.33 9.10
C TRP A 101 4.99 0.84 8.35
N ASN A 102 5.24 1.44 7.21
CA ASN A 102 4.21 1.84 6.28
C ASN A 102 4.47 1.13 4.95
N LYS A 103 3.57 0.22 4.59
CA LYS A 103 3.60 -0.52 3.34
C LYS A 103 2.48 -0.03 2.44
N VAL A 104 2.82 0.34 1.23
CA VAL A 104 1.86 0.72 0.19
C VAL A 104 1.83 -0.38 -0.87
N ILE A 105 0.65 -0.90 -1.13
CA ILE A 105 0.40 -1.89 -2.17
C ILE A 105 -0.49 -1.21 -3.22
N THR A 106 -0.04 -1.18 -4.45
CA THR A 106 -0.84 -0.71 -5.58
C THR A 106 -1.18 -1.89 -6.45
N SER A 107 -2.45 -2.05 -6.80
CA SER A 107 -2.91 -3.02 -7.79
C SER A 107 -3.51 -2.31 -9.00
N ALA A 108 -3.47 -2.97 -10.14
CA ALA A 108 -4.11 -2.52 -11.36
C ALA A 108 -4.48 -3.73 -12.23
N ASP A 109 -5.51 -3.57 -13.04
CA ASP A 109 -5.92 -4.58 -14.00
C ASP A 109 -5.20 -4.36 -15.32
N LEU A 110 -4.51 -5.41 -15.78
CA LEU A 110 -3.85 -5.45 -17.08
C LEU A 110 -4.86 -5.89 -18.12
N ILE A 111 -5.08 -5.04 -19.10
CA ILE A 111 -5.97 -5.30 -20.23
C ILE A 111 -5.20 -5.25 -21.54
N ASP A 112 -5.71 -5.98 -22.52
CA ASP A 112 -5.29 -5.91 -23.91
C ASP A 112 -6.40 -5.25 -24.74
N LYS A 113 -6.04 -4.21 -25.48
CA LYS A 113 -6.96 -3.55 -26.41
C LYS A 113 -7.03 -4.40 -27.66
N LYS A 114 -8.18 -4.98 -27.95
CA LYS A 114 -8.42 -5.61 -29.25
C LYS A 114 -8.24 -4.55 -30.35
N LYS A 115 -7.36 -4.85 -31.29
CA LYS A 115 -7.27 -4.09 -32.52
C LYS A 115 -8.47 -4.38 -33.42
#